data_af242b4a4ff129a2e56623f0d6863e5a
#
_entry.id   af242b4a4ff129a2e56623f0d6863e5a
#
_cell.length_a   1.000
_cell.length_b   1.000
_cell.length_c   1.000
_cell.angle_alpha   90.00
_cell.angle_beta   90.00
_cell.angle_gamma   90.00
#
_symmetry.space_group_name_H-M   'P 1'
#
loop_
_entity.id
_entity.type
_entity.pdbx_description
1 polymer ?
#
loop_
_entity_poly.entity_id
_entity_poly.type
_entity_poly.pdbx_seq_one_letter_code
_entity_poly.pdbx_strand_id
1 'polypeptide(L)'
;MARYVFITGGVVSSLGKGLASAALGSLLQARGFSVRLRKLDPYLNVDPGTMSPYQHGEVFVTDDGAETDLDLGHYERFTGRPASQADNITTGRIYQQIIAKERRGDYLGSTVQVIPHVTDAIKAFITAGNDGVDFVLCEIGGTVGDIEGLPFFEAIRQLGNELPRGSTAFIHLTLVPFIPSAGELKTKPTQHSVKELRSIGIQPDVLLCRTDRPLPRDERRKIALFCNVRPEAVIQALDVQSIYDVPVAYHAEGLDREVLAAFGITNAPEPDLKRWREIAETVANPDGEVTVAIVGKYTGLKDAYKSLNEALVHGGIANKVKVNLEWIPSETFEGHDAAAYLEAVNGILAPGGFGERGSEGKIQAARFARTRGVPYFGICFGMQMAVIEAARDAGIEGASSTEFGPTEEPVIGLMTEWMKGEELEKREQNGNLGGTMRLGAYDAVLAKGSRAAEIYGKTRISERHRHRYEVNTRYRNRLEAAGLRFSGLSPDGLLPEIVERPDHPWFIGVQFHPELKSRPFEPHPLFASFIGAAVEQSRLV
;
A
#
# COMPACT_ATOMS: atom_id res chain seq x y z
N MET A 1 -19.42 21.00 -10.38
CA MET A 1 -19.16 20.84 -8.91
C MET A 1 -18.99 19.37 -8.65
N ALA A 2 -17.97 18.98 -7.89
CA ALA A 2 -17.73 17.58 -7.54
C ALA A 2 -18.88 17.01 -6.68
N ARG A 3 -19.15 15.71 -6.84
CA ARG A 3 -20.08 14.93 -6.02
C ARG A 3 -19.28 14.16 -4.96
N TYR A 4 -19.77 14.14 -3.74
CA TYR A 4 -19.05 13.52 -2.62
C TYR A 4 -19.74 12.22 -2.21
N VAL A 5 -18.99 11.13 -2.21
CA VAL A 5 -19.43 9.82 -1.69
C VAL A 5 -18.68 9.57 -0.38
N PHE A 6 -19.39 9.53 0.73
CA PHE A 6 -18.83 9.22 2.04
C PHE A 6 -18.98 7.73 2.33
N ILE A 7 -17.86 7.06 2.58
CA ILE A 7 -17.81 5.62 2.82
C ILE A 7 -17.45 5.40 4.28
N THR A 8 -18.39 4.83 5.02
CA THR A 8 -18.29 4.55 6.45
C THR A 8 -18.39 3.05 6.71
N GLY A 9 -17.98 2.60 7.87
CA GLY A 9 -18.11 1.20 8.23
C GLY A 9 -18.53 0.98 9.68
N GLY A 10 -19.09 -0.17 9.95
CA GLY A 10 -19.54 -0.55 11.27
C GLY A 10 -19.39 -2.04 11.54
N VAL A 11 -19.75 -2.45 12.74
CA VAL A 11 -19.70 -3.80 13.27
C VAL A 11 -18.28 -4.23 13.68
N VAL A 12 -17.33 -4.29 12.75
CA VAL A 12 -15.93 -4.68 13.01
C VAL A 12 -14.97 -3.90 12.11
N SER A 13 -13.70 -3.83 12.51
CA SER A 13 -12.61 -3.34 11.66
C SER A 13 -12.33 -4.33 10.51
N SER A 14 -11.52 -3.91 9.55
CA SER A 14 -11.07 -4.76 8.43
C SER A 14 -12.22 -5.33 7.56
N LEU A 15 -13.36 -4.64 7.49
CA LEU A 15 -14.48 -5.00 6.60
C LEU A 15 -14.15 -4.82 5.11
N GLY A 16 -13.04 -4.13 4.79
CA GLY A 16 -12.62 -3.89 3.42
C GLY A 16 -13.14 -2.58 2.84
N LYS A 17 -13.29 -1.52 3.66
CA LYS A 17 -13.66 -0.17 3.19
C LYS A 17 -12.74 0.33 2.09
N GLY A 18 -11.40 0.21 2.28
CA GLY A 18 -10.41 0.64 1.30
C GLY A 18 -10.57 -0.03 -0.05
N LEU A 19 -10.75 -1.35 -0.04
CA LEU A 19 -11.01 -2.12 -1.25
C LEU A 19 -12.34 -1.74 -1.90
N ALA A 20 -13.40 -1.55 -1.11
CA ALA A 20 -14.71 -1.15 -1.61
C ALA A 20 -14.66 0.26 -2.23
N SER A 21 -13.95 1.19 -1.59
CA SER A 21 -13.73 2.55 -2.10
C SER A 21 -12.97 2.52 -3.44
N ALA A 22 -11.89 1.74 -3.50
CA ALA A 22 -11.08 1.57 -4.70
C ALA A 22 -11.87 0.94 -5.86
N ALA A 23 -12.64 -0.12 -5.57
CA ALA A 23 -13.49 -0.80 -6.55
C ALA A 23 -14.58 0.12 -7.09
N LEU A 24 -15.29 0.85 -6.22
CA LEU A 24 -16.29 1.84 -6.66
C LEU A 24 -15.62 2.95 -7.50
N GLY A 25 -14.44 3.44 -7.08
CA GLY A 25 -13.69 4.42 -7.84
C GLY A 25 -13.38 3.92 -9.26
N SER A 26 -12.92 2.69 -9.40
CA SER A 26 -12.64 2.07 -10.71
C SER A 26 -13.90 1.86 -11.56
N LEU A 27 -15.04 1.52 -10.94
CA LEU A 27 -16.32 1.38 -11.62
C LEU A 27 -16.82 2.71 -12.19
N LEU A 28 -16.72 3.80 -11.41
CA LEU A 28 -17.08 5.13 -11.88
C LEU A 28 -16.16 5.62 -13.00
N GLN A 29 -14.86 5.32 -12.92
CA GLN A 29 -13.91 5.59 -14.01
C GLN A 29 -14.25 4.78 -15.28
N ALA A 30 -14.61 3.51 -15.13
CA ALA A 30 -15.02 2.65 -16.24
C ALA A 30 -16.28 3.16 -16.95
N ARG A 31 -17.08 3.99 -16.28
CA ARG A 31 -18.23 4.73 -16.85
C ARG A 31 -17.86 6.10 -17.44
N GLY A 32 -16.58 6.48 -17.39
CA GLY A 32 -16.06 7.73 -17.95
C GLY A 32 -16.03 8.92 -17.00
N PHE A 33 -16.26 8.72 -15.70
CA PHE A 33 -16.16 9.80 -14.70
C PHE A 33 -14.74 9.97 -14.18
N SER A 34 -14.36 11.21 -13.91
CA SER A 34 -13.14 11.52 -13.18
C SER A 34 -13.35 11.32 -11.66
N VAL A 35 -12.42 10.58 -11.02
CA VAL A 35 -12.57 10.18 -9.61
C VAL A 35 -11.35 10.57 -8.80
N ARG A 36 -11.57 10.99 -7.57
CA ARG A 36 -10.54 11.17 -6.54
C ARG A 36 -10.93 10.42 -5.27
N LEU A 37 -9.99 9.72 -4.66
CA LEU A 37 -10.19 9.05 -3.38
C LEU A 37 -9.43 9.76 -2.28
N ARG A 38 -10.03 9.82 -1.08
CA ARG A 38 -9.45 10.40 0.11
C ARG A 38 -9.65 9.48 1.31
N LYS A 39 -8.63 9.40 2.14
CA LYS A 39 -8.63 8.65 3.39
C LYS A 39 -8.61 9.61 4.57
N LEU A 40 -9.52 9.42 5.50
CA LEU A 40 -9.63 10.18 6.74
C LEU A 40 -9.46 9.21 7.91
N ASP A 41 -8.33 9.32 8.62
CA ASP A 41 -7.94 8.37 9.66
C ASP A 41 -8.12 8.98 11.06
N PRO A 42 -8.93 8.36 11.94
CA PRO A 42 -9.29 8.94 13.22
C PRO A 42 -8.23 8.80 14.32
N TYR A 43 -7.08 8.17 14.06
CA TYR A 43 -6.03 8.04 15.07
C TYR A 43 -5.25 9.34 15.30
N LEU A 44 -4.64 9.46 16.52
CA LEU A 44 -3.90 10.63 16.96
C LEU A 44 -2.45 10.72 16.45
N ASN A 45 -1.96 9.70 15.77
CA ASN A 45 -0.66 9.79 15.12
C ASN A 45 -0.71 10.84 14.00
N VAL A 46 0.35 11.63 13.85
CA VAL A 46 0.44 12.65 12.78
C VAL A 46 0.46 11.97 11.41
N ASP A 47 1.16 10.84 11.33
CA ASP A 47 1.22 9.92 10.20
C ASP A 47 1.52 8.49 10.72
N PRO A 48 1.40 7.45 9.89
CA PRO A 48 1.68 6.07 10.30
C PRO A 48 3.17 5.69 10.29
N GLY A 49 4.08 6.60 9.97
CA GLY A 49 5.50 6.30 9.76
C GLY A 49 6.23 5.65 10.95
N THR A 50 5.76 5.92 12.18
CA THR A 50 6.30 5.35 13.42
C THR A 50 5.45 4.21 13.98
N MET A 51 4.35 3.86 13.33
CA MET A 51 3.45 2.80 13.79
C MET A 51 4.03 1.42 13.54
N SER A 52 3.71 0.48 14.42
CA SER A 52 4.11 -0.91 14.24
C SER A 52 3.36 -1.55 13.07
N PRO A 53 4.06 -2.17 12.09
CA PRO A 53 3.41 -2.91 11.02
C PRO A 53 2.50 -4.04 11.50
N TYR A 54 2.74 -4.59 12.69
CA TYR A 54 1.87 -5.60 13.31
C TYR A 54 0.51 -5.07 13.75
N GLN A 55 0.41 -3.78 14.05
CA GLN A 55 -0.84 -3.16 14.50
C GLN A 55 -1.58 -2.45 13.36
N HIS A 56 -0.85 -1.86 12.43
CA HIS A 56 -1.40 -0.95 11.43
C HIS A 56 -1.28 -1.46 9.99
N GLY A 57 -0.47 -2.49 9.74
CA GLY A 57 -0.13 -2.94 8.41
C GLY A 57 1.01 -2.12 7.78
N GLU A 58 1.12 -2.20 6.47
CA GLU A 58 2.12 -1.50 5.66
C GLU A 58 1.97 0.03 5.75
N VAL A 59 3.09 0.73 5.82
CA VAL A 59 3.13 2.17 5.58
C VAL A 59 3.31 2.41 4.07
N PHE A 60 2.28 2.93 3.42
CA PHE A 60 2.32 3.27 2.00
C PHE A 60 2.91 4.67 1.81
N VAL A 61 3.82 4.83 0.85
CA VAL A 61 4.49 6.10 0.57
C VAL A 61 4.07 6.63 -0.80
N THR A 62 3.66 7.89 -0.84
CA THR A 62 3.27 8.60 -2.08
C THR A 62 4.49 9.20 -2.79
N ASP A 63 4.31 9.65 -4.04
CA ASP A 63 5.39 10.29 -4.81
C ASP A 63 5.88 11.58 -4.13
N ASP A 64 5.00 12.34 -3.49
CA ASP A 64 5.32 13.58 -2.75
C ASP A 64 5.78 13.34 -1.30
N GLY A 65 6.08 12.09 -0.93
CA GLY A 65 6.73 11.72 0.32
C GLY A 65 5.80 11.64 1.53
N ALA A 66 4.50 11.52 1.35
CA ALA A 66 3.60 11.23 2.46
C ALA A 66 3.72 9.76 2.88
N GLU A 67 3.89 9.51 4.18
CA GLU A 67 3.64 8.22 4.81
C GLU A 67 2.15 8.11 5.14
N THR A 68 1.50 7.08 4.63
CA THR A 68 0.04 6.95 4.67
C THR A 68 -0.41 5.54 5.01
N ASP A 69 -1.71 5.38 5.25
CA ASP A 69 -2.34 4.09 5.41
C ASP A 69 -2.27 3.25 4.12
N LEU A 70 -2.24 1.92 4.28
CA LEU A 70 -2.16 0.95 3.17
C LEU A 70 -3.32 1.06 2.15
N ASP A 71 -4.45 1.64 2.55
CA ASP A 71 -5.62 1.81 1.67
C ASP A 71 -5.32 2.71 0.47
N LEU A 72 -4.39 3.67 0.59
CA LEU A 72 -3.97 4.49 -0.54
C LEU A 72 -3.32 3.63 -1.65
N GLY A 73 -2.66 2.55 -1.28
CA GLY A 73 -2.17 1.56 -2.22
C GLY A 73 -3.30 0.89 -3.01
N HIS A 74 -4.41 0.53 -2.37
CA HIS A 74 -5.60 0.05 -3.07
C HIS A 74 -6.15 1.10 -4.03
N TYR A 75 -6.22 2.36 -3.60
CA TYR A 75 -6.72 3.45 -4.44
C TYR A 75 -5.91 3.58 -5.72
N GLU A 76 -4.57 3.62 -5.62
CA GLU A 76 -3.70 3.70 -6.78
C GLU A 76 -3.78 2.48 -7.69
N ARG A 77 -3.79 1.26 -7.12
CA ARG A 77 -3.85 0.03 -7.89
C ARG A 77 -5.13 -0.10 -8.72
N PHE A 78 -6.26 0.33 -8.17
CA PHE A 78 -7.56 0.20 -8.83
C PHE A 78 -7.88 1.34 -9.79
N THR A 79 -7.48 2.57 -9.46
CA THR A 79 -7.83 3.74 -10.27
C THR A 79 -6.72 4.17 -11.24
N GLY A 80 -5.51 3.67 -11.07
CA GLY A 80 -4.35 4.12 -11.84
C GLY A 80 -3.90 5.55 -11.52
N ARG A 81 -4.60 6.26 -10.62
CA ARG A 81 -4.27 7.63 -10.23
C ARG A 81 -3.30 7.63 -9.05
N PRO A 82 -2.13 8.29 -9.15
CA PRO A 82 -1.25 8.47 -8.00
C PRO A 82 -1.94 9.25 -6.88
N ALA A 83 -1.79 8.78 -5.65
CA ALA A 83 -2.20 9.49 -4.45
C ALA A 83 -1.13 10.50 -4.02
N SER A 84 -1.52 11.44 -3.17
CA SER A 84 -0.67 12.52 -2.67
C SER A 84 -0.95 12.82 -1.20
N GLN A 85 -0.16 13.70 -0.58
CA GLN A 85 -0.43 14.21 0.76
C GLN A 85 -1.83 14.80 0.94
N ALA A 86 -2.42 15.32 -0.16
CA ALA A 86 -3.76 15.89 -0.16
C ALA A 86 -4.87 14.81 -0.16
N ASP A 87 -4.51 13.52 -0.21
CA ASP A 87 -5.49 12.43 -0.26
C ASP A 87 -5.58 11.64 1.06
N ASN A 88 -4.73 11.98 2.06
CA ASN A 88 -4.81 11.39 3.40
C ASN A 88 -4.69 12.47 4.49
N ILE A 89 -5.51 12.36 5.53
CA ILE A 89 -5.40 13.18 6.73
C ILE A 89 -5.73 12.37 7.97
N THR A 90 -4.97 12.62 9.05
CA THR A 90 -5.18 12.00 10.37
C THR A 90 -5.74 13.01 11.36
N THR A 91 -6.39 12.53 12.41
CA THR A 91 -6.77 13.38 13.56
C THR A 91 -5.55 14.12 14.12
N GLY A 92 -4.43 13.42 14.31
CA GLY A 92 -3.21 14.03 14.84
C GLY A 92 -2.72 15.21 14.00
N ARG A 93 -2.71 15.08 12.66
CA ARG A 93 -2.33 16.17 11.76
C ARG A 93 -3.28 17.36 11.84
N ILE A 94 -4.59 17.12 11.94
CA ILE A 94 -5.60 18.18 12.09
C ILE A 94 -5.39 18.94 13.41
N TYR A 95 -5.26 18.21 14.53
CA TYR A 95 -5.06 18.84 15.83
C TYR A 95 -3.73 19.59 15.89
N GLN A 96 -2.65 19.05 15.35
CA GLN A 96 -1.36 19.73 15.26
C GLN A 96 -1.48 21.08 14.52
N GLN A 97 -2.19 21.12 13.40
CA GLN A 97 -2.42 22.34 12.63
C GLN A 97 -3.26 23.36 13.41
N ILE A 98 -4.32 22.90 14.09
CA ILE A 98 -5.20 23.77 14.88
C ILE A 98 -4.46 24.36 16.09
N ILE A 99 -3.71 23.53 16.82
CA ILE A 99 -2.91 23.97 17.96
C ILE A 99 -1.83 24.96 17.51
N ALA A 100 -1.17 24.70 16.39
CA ALA A 100 -0.18 25.61 15.83
C ALA A 100 -0.79 26.98 15.45
N LYS A 101 -2.00 27.00 14.89
CA LYS A 101 -2.75 28.23 14.59
C LYS A 101 -3.15 28.97 15.86
N GLU A 102 -3.62 28.24 16.87
CA GLU A 102 -3.99 28.82 18.17
C GLU A 102 -2.77 29.51 18.81
N ARG A 103 -1.63 28.83 18.86
CA ARG A 103 -0.39 29.37 19.44
C ARG A 103 0.15 30.61 18.69
N ARG A 104 -0.12 30.74 17.38
CA ARG A 104 0.19 31.95 16.60
C ARG A 104 -0.81 33.09 16.79
N GLY A 105 -1.96 32.86 17.44
CA GLY A 105 -3.02 33.83 17.62
C GLY A 105 -3.97 33.98 16.42
N ASP A 106 -3.98 33.03 15.49
CA ASP A 106 -4.80 33.10 14.27
C ASP A 106 -6.31 33.14 14.57
N TYR A 107 -6.72 32.68 15.76
CA TYR A 107 -8.13 32.70 16.22
C TYR A 107 -8.53 33.96 17.00
N LEU A 108 -7.66 34.96 17.09
CA LEU A 108 -7.95 36.27 17.68
C LEU A 108 -8.58 36.23 19.10
N GLY A 109 -8.17 35.28 19.92
CA GLY A 109 -8.67 35.11 21.30
C GLY A 109 -9.98 34.33 21.44
N SER A 110 -10.52 33.78 20.33
CA SER A 110 -11.71 32.91 20.39
C SER A 110 -11.41 31.59 21.09
N THR A 111 -12.40 31.02 21.78
CA THR A 111 -12.31 29.66 22.31
C THR A 111 -12.30 28.66 21.16
N VAL A 112 -11.23 27.90 21.05
CA VAL A 112 -11.07 26.86 20.00
C VAL A 112 -11.71 25.55 20.48
N GLN A 113 -12.64 25.01 19.70
CA GLN A 113 -13.45 23.82 20.06
C GLN A 113 -13.44 22.81 18.90
N VAL A 114 -13.85 21.56 19.17
CA VAL A 114 -13.99 20.55 18.12
C VAL A 114 -14.98 21.02 17.05
N ILE A 115 -16.13 21.53 17.46
CA ILE A 115 -17.09 22.21 16.60
C ILE A 115 -17.01 23.71 16.91
N PRO A 116 -16.72 24.57 15.94
CA PRO A 116 -16.56 24.28 14.50
C PRO A 116 -15.12 24.02 14.03
N HIS A 117 -14.08 24.27 14.82
CA HIS A 117 -12.71 24.43 14.32
C HIS A 117 -12.11 23.14 13.75
N VAL A 118 -12.31 21.99 14.42
CA VAL A 118 -11.85 20.69 13.91
C VAL A 118 -12.72 20.24 12.74
N THR A 119 -14.03 20.37 12.84
CA THR A 119 -14.96 20.00 11.76
C THR A 119 -14.75 20.85 10.51
N ASP A 120 -14.49 22.15 10.66
CA ASP A 120 -14.18 23.04 9.52
C ASP A 120 -12.85 22.67 8.84
N ALA A 121 -11.83 22.29 9.61
CA ALA A 121 -10.57 21.82 9.05
C ALA A 121 -10.76 20.51 8.26
N ILE A 122 -11.57 19.58 8.75
CA ILE A 122 -11.92 18.34 8.04
C ILE A 122 -12.70 18.67 6.76
N LYS A 123 -13.72 19.52 6.83
CA LYS A 123 -14.51 19.93 5.66
C LYS A 123 -13.65 20.62 4.61
N ALA A 124 -12.76 21.50 5.03
CA ALA A 124 -11.81 22.19 4.16
C ALA A 124 -10.89 21.17 3.43
N PHE A 125 -10.37 20.17 4.15
CA PHE A 125 -9.59 19.10 3.53
C PHE A 125 -10.41 18.31 2.50
N ILE A 126 -11.64 17.92 2.81
CA ILE A 126 -12.51 17.14 1.91
C ILE A 126 -12.80 17.92 0.63
N THR A 127 -13.00 19.23 0.72
CA THR A 127 -13.44 20.05 -0.42
C THR A 127 -12.31 20.67 -1.23
N ALA A 128 -11.08 20.70 -0.72
CA ALA A 128 -9.94 21.33 -1.38
C ALA A 128 -9.49 20.59 -2.65
N GLY A 129 -9.08 21.33 -3.70
CA GLY A 129 -8.40 20.80 -4.88
C GLY A 129 -9.19 19.77 -5.69
N ASN A 130 -10.51 19.91 -5.76
CA ASN A 130 -11.41 19.02 -6.49
C ASN A 130 -11.89 19.60 -7.84
N ASP A 131 -11.19 20.59 -8.37
CA ASP A 131 -11.54 21.19 -9.66
C ASP A 131 -11.40 20.16 -10.78
N GLY A 132 -12.44 20.06 -11.62
CA GLY A 132 -12.48 19.11 -12.73
C GLY A 132 -12.68 17.64 -12.33
N VAL A 133 -12.98 17.35 -11.05
CA VAL A 133 -13.29 16.01 -10.56
C VAL A 133 -14.82 15.85 -10.51
N ASP A 134 -15.33 14.73 -11.06
CA ASP A 134 -16.77 14.41 -11.02
C ASP A 134 -17.18 13.84 -9.67
N PHE A 135 -16.39 12.91 -9.14
CA PHE A 135 -16.65 12.23 -7.86
C PHE A 135 -15.44 12.26 -6.93
N VAL A 136 -15.68 12.65 -5.68
CA VAL A 136 -14.72 12.54 -4.58
C VAL A 136 -15.23 11.50 -3.60
N LEU A 137 -14.54 10.39 -3.49
CA LEU A 137 -14.84 9.31 -2.58
C LEU A 137 -14.01 9.50 -1.30
N CYS A 138 -14.69 9.70 -0.19
CA CYS A 138 -14.06 9.93 1.12
C CYS A 138 -14.30 8.72 2.03
N GLU A 139 -13.27 7.96 2.29
CA GLU A 139 -13.32 6.86 3.23
C GLU A 139 -13.03 7.33 4.64
N ILE A 140 -13.95 7.05 5.55
CA ILE A 140 -13.77 7.32 6.97
C ILE A 140 -13.19 6.08 7.64
N GLY A 141 -11.99 6.21 8.21
CA GLY A 141 -11.33 5.16 8.99
C GLY A 141 -12.09 4.84 10.28
N GLY A 142 -11.75 3.71 10.90
CA GLY A 142 -12.40 3.26 12.12
C GLY A 142 -13.81 2.69 11.90
N THR A 143 -14.54 2.57 12.99
CA THR A 143 -15.88 1.96 13.05
C THR A 143 -16.87 3.00 13.58
N VAL A 144 -18.08 3.04 13.04
CA VAL A 144 -19.13 3.91 13.58
C VAL A 144 -19.40 3.58 15.05
N GLY A 145 -19.44 4.60 15.91
CA GLY A 145 -19.55 4.46 17.36
C GLY A 145 -18.22 4.62 18.11
N ASP A 146 -17.08 4.54 17.42
CA ASP A 146 -15.78 4.82 18.02
C ASP A 146 -15.64 6.32 18.32
N ILE A 147 -15.18 6.65 19.53
CA ILE A 147 -15.11 8.03 20.03
C ILE A 147 -14.20 8.89 19.15
N GLU A 148 -13.06 8.35 18.74
CA GLU A 148 -12.07 9.03 17.91
C GLU A 148 -12.58 9.40 16.53
N GLY A 149 -13.57 8.67 16.00
CA GLY A 149 -14.19 8.92 14.70
C GLY A 149 -15.22 10.06 14.70
N LEU A 150 -15.77 10.43 15.86
CA LEU A 150 -16.89 11.37 15.96
C LEU A 150 -16.67 12.71 15.24
N PRO A 151 -15.51 13.37 15.30
CA PRO A 151 -15.30 14.63 14.56
C PRO A 151 -15.42 14.48 13.05
N PHE A 152 -14.99 13.33 12.49
CA PHE A 152 -15.13 13.05 11.07
C PHE A 152 -16.57 12.79 10.67
N PHE A 153 -17.30 11.99 11.46
CA PHE A 153 -18.73 11.76 11.22
C PHE A 153 -19.52 13.06 11.31
N GLU A 154 -19.23 13.91 12.30
CA GLU A 154 -19.87 15.23 12.42
C GLU A 154 -19.55 16.13 11.21
N ALA A 155 -18.30 16.16 10.75
CA ALA A 155 -17.92 16.96 9.58
C ALA A 155 -18.64 16.52 8.30
N ILE A 156 -18.73 15.20 8.02
CA ILE A 156 -19.45 14.72 6.82
C ILE A 156 -20.96 14.89 6.94
N ARG A 157 -21.53 14.82 8.16
CA ARG A 157 -22.94 15.17 8.40
C ARG A 157 -23.19 16.63 8.08
N GLN A 158 -22.31 17.54 8.52
CA GLN A 158 -22.41 18.97 8.20
C GLN A 158 -22.32 19.20 6.69
N LEU A 159 -21.35 18.59 6.00
CA LEU A 159 -21.24 18.69 4.54
C LEU A 159 -22.49 18.21 3.80
N GLY A 160 -23.13 17.13 4.29
CA GLY A 160 -24.40 16.65 3.73
C GLY A 160 -25.54 17.67 3.81
N ASN A 161 -25.48 18.58 4.79
CA ASN A 161 -26.47 19.65 4.95
C ASN A 161 -26.06 20.98 4.29
N GLU A 162 -24.75 21.27 4.23
CA GLU A 162 -24.22 22.55 3.70
C GLU A 162 -24.15 22.54 2.15
N LEU A 163 -23.84 21.38 1.58
CA LEU A 163 -23.73 21.24 0.13
C LEU A 163 -25.13 21.17 -0.53
N PRO A 164 -25.24 21.54 -1.81
CA PRO A 164 -26.52 21.44 -2.54
C PRO A 164 -27.11 20.02 -2.48
N ARG A 165 -28.42 19.90 -2.41
CA ARG A 165 -29.10 18.59 -2.43
C ARG A 165 -28.69 17.79 -3.65
N GLY A 166 -28.41 16.48 -3.47
CA GLY A 166 -27.91 15.60 -4.51
C GLY A 166 -26.42 15.77 -4.83
N SER A 167 -25.65 16.46 -3.98
CA SER A 167 -24.17 16.54 -4.11
C SER A 167 -23.45 15.57 -3.20
N THR A 168 -24.14 14.89 -2.29
CA THR A 168 -23.57 13.92 -1.35
C THR A 168 -24.35 12.62 -1.36
N ALA A 169 -23.64 11.50 -1.18
CA ALA A 169 -24.21 10.18 -0.93
C ALA A 169 -23.42 9.46 0.15
N PHE A 170 -24.09 8.65 0.96
CA PHE A 170 -23.52 7.92 2.08
C PHE A 170 -23.61 6.41 1.83
N ILE A 171 -22.46 5.74 1.80
CA ILE A 171 -22.35 4.28 1.73
C ILE A 171 -21.92 3.78 3.10
N HIS A 172 -22.60 2.77 3.62
CA HIS A 172 -22.22 2.17 4.88
C HIS A 172 -21.93 0.68 4.72
N LEU A 173 -20.68 0.29 5.02
CA LEU A 173 -20.27 -1.12 5.03
C LEU A 173 -20.66 -1.76 6.34
N THR A 174 -21.26 -2.95 6.25
CA THR A 174 -21.68 -3.74 7.41
C THR A 174 -21.34 -5.21 7.23
N LEU A 175 -21.53 -5.98 8.28
CA LEU A 175 -21.35 -7.43 8.29
C LEU A 175 -22.68 -8.14 8.48
N VAL A 176 -22.94 -9.13 7.64
CA VAL A 176 -24.06 -10.08 7.79
C VAL A 176 -23.45 -11.48 8.02
N PRO A 177 -23.11 -11.82 9.26
CA PRO A 177 -22.45 -13.08 9.56
C PRO A 177 -23.41 -14.25 9.49
N PHE A 178 -22.91 -15.41 9.05
CA PHE A 178 -23.56 -16.68 9.23
C PHE A 178 -23.20 -17.28 10.59
N ILE A 179 -24.18 -17.76 11.31
CA ILE A 179 -23.99 -18.44 12.61
C ILE A 179 -24.18 -19.94 12.39
N PRO A 180 -23.11 -20.75 12.36
CA PRO A 180 -23.21 -22.19 12.06
C PRO A 180 -24.14 -22.93 13.00
N SER A 181 -24.11 -22.62 14.28
CA SER A 181 -24.97 -23.26 15.28
C SER A 181 -26.47 -22.98 15.12
N ALA A 182 -26.81 -21.83 14.48
CA ALA A 182 -28.20 -21.44 14.20
C ALA A 182 -28.61 -21.77 12.76
N GLY A 183 -27.66 -22.08 11.88
CA GLY A 183 -27.91 -22.38 10.48
C GLY A 183 -28.43 -21.19 9.66
N GLU A 184 -28.21 -19.95 10.12
CA GLU A 184 -28.82 -18.78 9.50
C GLU A 184 -27.87 -17.54 9.47
N LEU A 185 -28.14 -16.65 8.51
CA LEU A 185 -27.55 -15.32 8.45
C LEU A 185 -28.19 -14.40 9.49
N LYS A 186 -27.37 -13.58 10.15
CA LYS A 186 -27.81 -12.63 11.17
C LYS A 186 -27.75 -11.20 10.67
N THR A 187 -28.89 -10.56 10.53
CA THR A 187 -29.03 -9.16 10.09
C THR A 187 -28.95 -8.14 11.24
N LYS A 188 -28.98 -8.57 12.49
CA LYS A 188 -28.92 -7.69 13.67
C LYS A 188 -27.66 -6.83 13.73
N PRO A 189 -26.43 -7.31 13.45
CA PRO A 189 -25.24 -6.48 13.45
C PRO A 189 -25.36 -5.30 12.50
N THR A 190 -25.85 -5.53 11.28
CA THR A 190 -26.13 -4.48 10.28
C THR A 190 -27.16 -3.46 10.81
N GLN A 191 -28.27 -3.94 11.36
CA GLN A 191 -29.32 -3.04 11.91
C GLN A 191 -28.79 -2.14 13.03
N HIS A 192 -27.96 -2.68 13.94
CA HIS A 192 -27.36 -1.93 15.03
C HIS A 192 -26.35 -0.92 14.53
N SER A 193 -25.49 -1.30 13.58
CA SER A 193 -24.51 -0.40 12.99
C SER A 193 -25.16 0.80 12.27
N VAL A 194 -26.21 0.54 11.49
CA VAL A 194 -26.97 1.62 10.83
C VAL A 194 -27.74 2.47 11.84
N LYS A 195 -28.27 1.88 12.93
CA LYS A 195 -28.88 2.65 14.00
C LYS A 195 -27.89 3.62 14.65
N GLU A 196 -26.64 3.17 14.88
CA GLU A 196 -25.59 4.03 15.41
C GLU A 196 -25.27 5.19 14.48
N LEU A 197 -25.09 4.92 13.18
CA LEU A 197 -24.86 5.96 12.17
C LEU A 197 -26.01 6.98 12.12
N ARG A 198 -27.25 6.50 12.19
CA ARG A 198 -28.44 7.37 12.22
C ARG A 198 -28.56 8.19 13.48
N SER A 199 -28.04 7.71 14.63
CA SER A 199 -28.03 8.50 15.88
C SER A 199 -27.13 9.74 15.78
N ILE A 200 -26.11 9.70 14.90
CA ILE A 200 -25.26 10.85 14.56
C ILE A 200 -25.95 11.81 13.58
N GLY A 201 -27.05 11.37 12.95
CA GLY A 201 -27.80 12.17 11.96
C GLY A 201 -27.44 11.87 10.51
N ILE A 202 -26.83 10.73 10.23
CA ILE A 202 -26.48 10.27 8.88
C ILE A 202 -27.38 9.11 8.50
N GLN A 203 -28.16 9.26 7.41
CA GLN A 203 -28.91 8.17 6.80
C GLN A 203 -28.10 7.63 5.61
N PRO A 204 -27.72 6.34 5.58
CA PRO A 204 -27.08 5.78 4.42
C PRO A 204 -28.02 5.72 3.22
N ASP A 205 -27.49 5.98 2.03
CA ASP A 205 -28.18 5.80 0.74
C ASP A 205 -28.02 4.37 0.25
N VAL A 206 -26.83 3.78 0.48
CA VAL A 206 -26.46 2.43 0.05
C VAL A 206 -25.82 1.68 1.22
N LEU A 207 -26.24 0.42 1.39
CA LEU A 207 -25.61 -0.52 2.31
C LEU A 207 -24.79 -1.54 1.52
N LEU A 208 -23.51 -1.68 1.88
CA LEU A 208 -22.65 -2.72 1.34
C LEU A 208 -22.46 -3.80 2.43
N CYS A 209 -23.16 -4.91 2.26
CA CYS A 209 -23.28 -5.97 3.26
C CYS A 209 -22.26 -7.07 2.99
N ARG A 210 -21.15 -7.09 3.73
CA ARG A 210 -20.18 -8.19 3.64
C ARG A 210 -20.76 -9.47 4.21
N THR A 211 -20.57 -10.56 3.49
CA THR A 211 -21.09 -11.89 3.85
C THR A 211 -20.25 -12.97 3.16
N ASP A 212 -20.12 -14.13 3.80
CA ASP A 212 -19.41 -15.31 3.28
C ASP A 212 -20.26 -16.17 2.32
N ARG A 213 -21.56 -15.85 2.19
CA ARG A 213 -22.52 -16.59 1.35
C ARG A 213 -23.61 -15.69 0.80
N PRO A 214 -24.35 -16.17 -0.25
CA PRO A 214 -25.41 -15.37 -0.87
C PRO A 214 -26.44 -14.88 0.14
N LEU A 215 -26.82 -13.61 0.03
CA LEU A 215 -27.81 -12.94 0.86
C LEU A 215 -29.21 -13.12 0.23
N PRO A 216 -30.11 -13.91 0.86
CA PRO A 216 -31.44 -14.18 0.34
C PRO A 216 -32.29 -12.90 0.21
N ARG A 217 -33.26 -12.91 -0.72
CA ARG A 217 -34.16 -11.76 -0.95
C ARG A 217 -34.88 -11.29 0.30
N ASP A 218 -35.33 -12.22 1.14
CA ASP A 218 -36.08 -11.90 2.34
C ASP A 218 -35.18 -11.20 3.38
N GLU A 219 -33.93 -11.64 3.51
CA GLU A 219 -32.96 -10.97 4.37
C GLU A 219 -32.60 -9.57 3.83
N ARG A 220 -32.48 -9.39 2.52
CA ARG A 220 -32.28 -8.04 1.90
C ARG A 220 -33.47 -7.13 2.20
N ARG A 221 -34.71 -7.61 2.04
CA ARG A 221 -35.92 -6.85 2.38
C ARG A 221 -35.99 -6.46 3.85
N LYS A 222 -35.64 -7.40 4.72
CA LYS A 222 -35.57 -7.17 6.17
C LYS A 222 -34.52 -6.10 6.52
N ILE A 223 -33.31 -6.19 5.98
CA ILE A 223 -32.28 -5.17 6.16
C ILE A 223 -32.78 -3.82 5.64
N ALA A 224 -33.32 -3.77 4.44
CA ALA A 224 -33.85 -2.56 3.83
C ALA A 224 -34.90 -1.87 4.72
N LEU A 225 -35.87 -2.64 5.24
CA LEU A 225 -36.92 -2.13 6.12
C LEU A 225 -36.36 -1.53 7.42
N PHE A 226 -35.48 -2.27 8.11
CA PHE A 226 -34.94 -1.81 9.40
C PHE A 226 -33.93 -0.67 9.26
N CYS A 227 -33.22 -0.60 8.13
CA CYS A 227 -32.20 0.40 7.88
C CYS A 227 -32.70 1.60 7.10
N ASN A 228 -34.00 1.61 6.70
CA ASN A 228 -34.66 2.68 5.96
C ASN A 228 -33.92 2.99 4.63
N VAL A 229 -33.62 1.95 3.86
CA VAL A 229 -33.06 2.02 2.50
C VAL A 229 -33.95 1.23 1.54
N ARG A 230 -33.79 1.46 0.23
CA ARG A 230 -34.48 0.65 -0.77
C ARG A 230 -33.88 -0.78 -0.81
N PRO A 231 -34.65 -1.83 -1.11
CA PRO A 231 -34.10 -3.19 -1.21
C PRO A 231 -32.96 -3.31 -2.25
N GLU A 232 -33.01 -2.54 -3.32
CA GLU A 232 -31.99 -2.47 -4.38
C GLU A 232 -30.68 -1.87 -3.88
N ALA A 233 -30.77 -0.97 -2.89
CA ALA A 233 -29.61 -0.34 -2.27
C ALA A 233 -28.94 -1.20 -1.18
N VAL A 234 -29.46 -2.42 -0.91
CA VAL A 234 -28.78 -3.41 -0.09
C VAL A 234 -27.91 -4.29 -0.97
N ILE A 235 -26.67 -3.89 -1.14
CA ILE A 235 -25.70 -4.55 -2.00
C ILE A 235 -24.96 -5.63 -1.24
N GLN A 236 -24.90 -6.81 -1.82
CA GLN A 236 -24.14 -7.93 -1.27
C GLN A 236 -22.66 -7.78 -1.64
N ALA A 237 -21.77 -7.88 -0.65
CA ALA A 237 -20.32 -7.95 -0.81
C ALA A 237 -19.85 -9.36 -0.40
N LEU A 238 -19.91 -10.30 -1.33
CA LEU A 238 -19.39 -11.65 -1.13
C LEU A 238 -17.87 -11.66 -1.10
N ASP A 239 -17.30 -12.54 -0.30
CA ASP A 239 -15.90 -12.87 -0.38
C ASP A 239 -15.59 -13.48 -1.75
N VAL A 240 -14.58 -12.96 -2.43
CA VAL A 240 -14.14 -13.38 -3.77
C VAL A 240 -12.76 -14.01 -3.70
N GLN A 241 -12.38 -14.76 -4.73
CA GLN A 241 -11.08 -15.43 -4.78
C GLN A 241 -9.92 -14.45 -4.94
N SER A 242 -10.13 -13.41 -5.74
CA SER A 242 -9.15 -12.35 -5.96
C SER A 242 -9.79 -10.98 -5.73
N ILE A 243 -9.03 -10.04 -5.16
CA ILE A 243 -9.50 -8.65 -5.01
C ILE A 243 -9.81 -8.02 -6.37
N TYR A 244 -9.26 -8.52 -7.46
CA TYR A 244 -9.49 -8.03 -8.83
C TYR A 244 -10.84 -8.47 -9.42
N ASP A 245 -11.54 -9.41 -8.77
CA ASP A 245 -12.93 -9.78 -9.09
C ASP A 245 -13.94 -8.76 -8.55
N VAL A 246 -13.55 -7.99 -7.51
CA VAL A 246 -14.46 -7.10 -6.76
C VAL A 246 -15.17 -6.08 -7.65
N PRO A 247 -14.52 -5.36 -8.61
CA PRO A 247 -15.22 -4.42 -9.47
C PRO A 247 -16.33 -5.08 -10.30
N VAL A 248 -16.07 -6.27 -10.85
CA VAL A 248 -17.05 -7.02 -11.64
C VAL A 248 -18.20 -7.51 -10.75
N ALA A 249 -17.90 -8.03 -9.57
CA ALA A 249 -18.90 -8.51 -8.60
C ALA A 249 -19.81 -7.37 -8.10
N TYR A 250 -19.23 -6.22 -7.76
CA TYR A 250 -20.00 -5.07 -7.30
C TYR A 250 -20.87 -4.45 -8.38
N HIS A 251 -20.39 -4.41 -9.63
CA HIS A 251 -21.20 -4.01 -10.77
C HIS A 251 -22.39 -4.96 -10.99
N ALA A 252 -22.16 -6.27 -10.93
CA ALA A 252 -23.22 -7.27 -11.06
C ALA A 252 -24.31 -7.09 -9.99
N GLU A 253 -23.92 -6.76 -8.75
CA GLU A 253 -24.84 -6.44 -7.66
C GLU A 253 -25.51 -5.05 -7.79
N GLY A 254 -25.01 -4.16 -8.64
CA GLY A 254 -25.59 -2.87 -8.93
C GLY A 254 -25.06 -1.71 -8.07
N LEU A 255 -23.93 -1.86 -7.39
CA LEU A 255 -23.37 -0.82 -6.51
C LEU A 255 -23.22 0.53 -7.23
N ASP A 256 -22.61 0.55 -8.39
CA ASP A 256 -22.37 1.76 -9.18
C ASP A 256 -23.67 2.40 -9.68
N ARG A 257 -24.68 1.58 -10.04
CA ARG A 257 -26.00 2.07 -10.42
C ARG A 257 -26.74 2.74 -9.26
N GLU A 258 -26.70 2.12 -8.08
CA GLU A 258 -27.35 2.68 -6.88
C GLU A 258 -26.67 3.96 -6.40
N VAL A 259 -25.33 4.03 -6.49
CA VAL A 259 -24.58 5.26 -6.20
C VAL A 259 -24.96 6.37 -7.19
N LEU A 260 -24.99 6.10 -8.48
CA LEU A 260 -25.40 7.08 -9.48
C LEU A 260 -26.86 7.53 -9.30
N ALA A 261 -27.75 6.61 -8.94
CA ALA A 261 -29.15 6.90 -8.64
C ALA A 261 -29.31 7.84 -7.44
N ALA A 262 -28.46 7.73 -6.40
CA ALA A 262 -28.44 8.66 -5.26
C ALA A 262 -28.14 10.11 -5.68
N PHE A 263 -27.39 10.30 -6.77
CA PHE A 263 -27.13 11.61 -7.39
C PHE A 263 -28.12 11.99 -8.49
N GLY A 264 -29.15 11.19 -8.76
CA GLY A 264 -30.11 11.42 -9.83
C GLY A 264 -29.55 11.21 -11.24
N ILE A 265 -28.42 10.50 -11.38
CA ILE A 265 -27.81 10.20 -12.66
C ILE A 265 -28.36 8.89 -13.19
N THR A 266 -29.20 8.96 -14.23
CA THR A 266 -29.90 7.80 -14.82
C THR A 266 -29.35 7.37 -16.17
N ASN A 267 -28.58 8.23 -16.85
CA ASN A 267 -28.14 8.04 -18.23
C ASN A 267 -26.60 7.91 -18.34
N ALA A 268 -25.95 7.34 -17.32
CA ALA A 268 -24.52 7.06 -17.38
C ALA A 268 -24.24 5.88 -18.33
N PRO A 269 -23.11 5.93 -19.08
CA PRO A 269 -22.68 4.78 -19.88
C PRO A 269 -22.50 3.51 -19.04
N GLU A 270 -22.67 2.34 -19.64
CA GLU A 270 -22.28 1.09 -18.98
C GLU A 270 -20.75 1.05 -18.80
N PRO A 271 -20.23 0.46 -17.69
CA PRO A 271 -18.82 0.46 -17.43
C PRO A 271 -18.09 -0.52 -18.36
N ASP A 272 -16.95 -0.10 -18.90
CA ASP A 272 -16.04 -1.01 -19.60
C ASP A 272 -15.20 -1.79 -18.57
N LEU A 273 -15.60 -3.02 -18.34
CA LEU A 273 -14.93 -3.93 -17.40
C LEU A 273 -14.08 -5.01 -18.08
N LYS A 274 -13.79 -4.85 -19.38
CA LYS A 274 -13.05 -5.86 -20.15
C LYS A 274 -11.69 -6.19 -19.48
N ARG A 275 -10.89 -5.18 -19.16
CA ARG A 275 -9.57 -5.36 -18.54
C ARG A 275 -9.66 -6.03 -17.16
N TRP A 276 -10.70 -5.72 -16.37
CA TRP A 276 -10.91 -6.39 -15.07
C TRP A 276 -11.23 -7.88 -15.23
N ARG A 277 -12.08 -8.23 -16.23
CA ARG A 277 -12.39 -9.63 -16.54
C ARG A 277 -11.18 -10.40 -17.04
N GLU A 278 -10.34 -9.79 -17.88
CA GLU A 278 -9.10 -10.39 -18.38
C GLU A 278 -8.12 -10.71 -17.23
N ILE A 279 -7.97 -9.80 -16.26
CA ILE A 279 -7.13 -10.05 -15.07
C ILE A 279 -7.74 -11.16 -14.21
N ALA A 280 -9.04 -11.09 -13.91
CA ALA A 280 -9.73 -12.10 -13.12
C ALA A 280 -9.58 -13.50 -13.76
N GLU A 281 -9.73 -13.60 -15.08
CA GLU A 281 -9.55 -14.84 -15.83
C GLU A 281 -8.09 -15.35 -15.75
N THR A 282 -7.11 -14.46 -15.90
CA THR A 282 -5.69 -14.84 -15.80
C THR A 282 -5.34 -15.36 -14.41
N VAL A 283 -5.89 -14.74 -13.37
CA VAL A 283 -5.66 -15.16 -11.98
C VAL A 283 -6.36 -16.50 -11.67
N ALA A 284 -7.55 -16.70 -12.24
CA ALA A 284 -8.34 -17.93 -12.02
C ALA A 284 -7.76 -19.14 -12.80
N ASN A 285 -7.21 -18.90 -13.98
CA ASN A 285 -6.74 -19.94 -14.91
C ASN A 285 -5.28 -19.65 -15.34
N PRO A 286 -4.30 -19.77 -14.44
CA PRO A 286 -2.89 -19.57 -14.77
C PRO A 286 -2.35 -20.71 -15.63
N ASP A 287 -1.39 -20.41 -16.52
CA ASP A 287 -0.70 -21.38 -17.39
C ASP A 287 0.28 -22.29 -16.62
N GLY A 288 0.60 -21.94 -15.38
CA GLY A 288 1.52 -22.67 -14.50
C GLY A 288 1.65 -22.00 -13.16
N GLU A 289 2.59 -22.47 -12.35
CA GLU A 289 2.86 -21.89 -11.04
C GLU A 289 4.36 -21.82 -10.74
N VAL A 290 4.75 -20.86 -9.92
CA VAL A 290 6.11 -20.70 -9.39
C VAL A 290 6.05 -20.43 -7.88
N THR A 291 7.08 -20.88 -7.17
CA THR A 291 7.22 -20.64 -5.73
C THR A 291 8.33 -19.63 -5.48
N VAL A 292 8.01 -18.56 -4.77
CA VAL A 292 8.96 -17.51 -4.35
C VAL A 292 9.08 -17.50 -2.83
N ALA A 293 10.30 -17.68 -2.33
CA ALA A 293 10.60 -17.52 -0.90
C ALA A 293 10.72 -16.03 -0.56
N ILE A 294 9.93 -15.58 0.43
CA ILE A 294 10.02 -14.24 0.99
C ILE A 294 10.76 -14.32 2.33
N VAL A 295 12.04 -13.93 2.31
CA VAL A 295 12.89 -13.96 3.51
C VAL A 295 12.75 -12.65 4.27
N GLY A 296 11.83 -12.60 5.22
CA GLY A 296 11.36 -11.36 5.87
C GLY A 296 11.34 -11.40 7.39
N LYS A 297 11.02 -10.24 8.00
CA LYS A 297 10.93 -10.08 9.48
C LYS A 297 9.50 -10.21 10.03
N TYR A 298 8.50 -9.80 9.26
CA TYR A 298 7.09 -9.68 9.69
C TYR A 298 6.20 -10.72 9.02
N THR A 299 6.71 -11.95 8.91
CA THR A 299 6.08 -13.03 8.14
C THR A 299 4.73 -13.50 8.69
N GLY A 300 4.43 -13.19 9.96
CA GLY A 300 3.16 -13.54 10.61
C GLY A 300 1.97 -12.65 10.25
N LEU A 301 2.17 -11.49 9.60
CA LEU A 301 1.10 -10.57 9.24
C LEU A 301 1.18 -10.18 7.76
N LYS A 302 0.25 -10.69 6.97
CA LYS A 302 0.20 -10.45 5.51
C LYS A 302 0.05 -8.98 5.14
N ASP A 303 -0.66 -8.19 5.95
CA ASP A 303 -0.90 -6.76 5.69
C ASP A 303 0.35 -5.89 5.90
N ALA A 304 1.38 -6.39 6.61
CA ALA A 304 2.68 -5.72 6.71
C ALA A 304 3.44 -5.63 5.37
N TYR A 305 3.06 -6.47 4.40
CA TYR A 305 3.67 -6.57 3.07
C TYR A 305 2.61 -6.50 1.95
N LYS A 306 1.57 -5.70 2.14
CA LYS A 306 0.42 -5.68 1.22
C LYS A 306 0.83 -5.34 -0.21
N SER A 307 1.56 -4.24 -0.42
CA SER A 307 2.02 -3.84 -1.75
C SER A 307 2.99 -4.85 -2.37
N LEU A 308 3.84 -5.49 -1.55
CA LEU A 308 4.74 -6.53 -2.03
C LEU A 308 3.98 -7.76 -2.54
N ASN A 309 2.98 -8.22 -1.77
CA ASN A 309 2.12 -9.33 -2.17
C ASN A 309 1.41 -9.03 -3.49
N GLU A 310 0.82 -7.84 -3.60
CA GLU A 310 0.14 -7.43 -4.83
C GLU A 310 1.12 -7.32 -6.01
N ALA A 311 2.31 -6.75 -5.80
CA ALA A 311 3.32 -6.62 -6.86
C ALA A 311 3.80 -7.98 -7.39
N LEU A 312 3.93 -8.99 -6.53
CA LEU A 312 4.23 -10.37 -6.93
C LEU A 312 3.08 -11.00 -7.73
N VAL A 313 1.84 -10.77 -7.32
CA VAL A 313 0.64 -11.18 -8.10
C VAL A 313 0.62 -10.48 -9.46
N HIS A 314 0.95 -9.19 -9.53
CA HIS A 314 1.04 -8.46 -10.81
C HIS A 314 2.13 -9.04 -11.72
N GLY A 315 3.29 -9.43 -11.15
CA GLY A 315 4.32 -10.17 -11.88
C GLY A 315 3.80 -11.51 -12.41
N GLY A 316 2.99 -12.21 -11.61
CA GLY A 316 2.29 -13.42 -12.01
C GLY A 316 1.31 -13.18 -13.16
N ILE A 317 0.50 -12.14 -13.10
CA ILE A 317 -0.42 -11.73 -14.18
C ILE A 317 0.34 -11.46 -15.47
N ALA A 318 1.46 -10.72 -15.40
CA ALA A 318 2.30 -10.42 -16.57
C ALA A 318 2.87 -11.68 -17.24
N ASN A 319 3.15 -12.73 -16.47
CA ASN A 319 3.70 -14.00 -16.95
C ASN A 319 2.66 -15.13 -17.06
N LYS A 320 1.38 -14.84 -16.77
CA LYS A 320 0.26 -15.79 -16.75
C LYS A 320 0.48 -17.01 -15.84
N VAL A 321 1.14 -16.80 -14.72
CA VAL A 321 1.43 -17.84 -13.74
C VAL A 321 0.89 -17.46 -12.36
N LYS A 322 0.55 -18.49 -11.59
CA LYS A 322 0.27 -18.32 -10.16
C LYS A 322 1.59 -18.22 -9.40
N VAL A 323 1.71 -17.25 -8.52
CA VAL A 323 2.86 -17.09 -7.64
C VAL A 323 2.49 -17.61 -6.25
N ASN A 324 3.11 -18.71 -5.85
CA ASN A 324 3.00 -19.23 -4.49
C ASN A 324 4.07 -18.57 -3.62
N LEU A 325 3.65 -17.96 -2.50
CA LEU A 325 4.54 -17.25 -1.59
C LEU A 325 4.88 -18.12 -0.37
N GLU A 326 6.16 -18.45 -0.22
CA GLU A 326 6.68 -19.14 0.94
C GLU A 326 7.34 -18.13 1.90
N TRP A 327 6.67 -17.86 3.00
CA TRP A 327 7.13 -16.89 3.99
C TRP A 327 8.09 -17.52 4.98
N ILE A 328 9.36 -17.10 4.95
CA ILE A 328 10.41 -17.62 5.83
C ILE A 328 10.88 -16.50 6.75
N PRO A 329 10.72 -16.64 8.08
CA PRO A 329 11.36 -15.71 9.01
C PRO A 329 12.88 -15.71 8.79
N SER A 330 13.46 -14.54 8.59
CA SER A 330 14.90 -14.45 8.29
C SER A 330 15.78 -15.04 9.41
N GLU A 331 15.31 -14.99 10.66
CA GLU A 331 15.99 -15.59 11.82
C GLU A 331 16.09 -17.12 11.73
N THR A 332 15.28 -17.78 10.90
CA THR A 332 15.34 -19.23 10.69
C THR A 332 16.72 -19.69 10.22
N PHE A 333 17.43 -18.85 9.47
CA PHE A 333 18.77 -19.19 8.96
C PHE A 333 19.89 -18.93 9.98
N GLU A 334 19.60 -18.30 11.11
CA GLU A 334 20.57 -18.13 12.19
C GLU A 334 20.78 -19.48 12.90
N GLY A 335 21.79 -20.25 12.43
CA GLY A 335 22.11 -21.58 12.96
C GLY A 335 21.57 -22.77 12.18
N HIS A 336 20.89 -22.54 11.04
CA HIS A 336 20.43 -23.59 10.13
C HIS A 336 20.97 -23.36 8.72
N ASP A 337 21.11 -24.45 7.95
CA ASP A 337 21.49 -24.34 6.55
C ASP A 337 20.32 -23.77 5.71
N ALA A 338 20.56 -22.66 5.03
CA ALA A 338 19.59 -22.04 4.14
C ALA A 338 19.12 -22.99 3.02
N ALA A 339 19.96 -23.93 2.60
CA ALA A 339 19.62 -24.91 1.56
C ALA A 339 18.38 -25.73 1.94
N ALA A 340 18.23 -26.13 3.20
CA ALA A 340 17.08 -26.91 3.66
C ALA A 340 15.71 -26.25 3.40
N TYR A 341 15.69 -24.94 3.21
CA TYR A 341 14.48 -24.14 3.02
C TYR A 341 14.38 -23.53 1.61
N LEU A 342 15.50 -23.39 0.90
CA LEU A 342 15.54 -22.63 -0.35
C LEU A 342 15.82 -23.49 -1.61
N GLU A 343 16.10 -24.78 -1.46
CA GLU A 343 16.39 -25.65 -2.64
C GLU A 343 15.19 -25.83 -3.58
N ALA A 344 13.98 -25.81 -3.04
CA ALA A 344 12.76 -26.09 -3.82
C ALA A 344 12.09 -24.83 -4.40
N VAL A 345 12.62 -23.64 -4.14
CA VAL A 345 11.99 -22.40 -4.60
C VAL A 345 12.56 -21.93 -5.94
N ASN A 346 11.73 -21.26 -6.73
CA ASN A 346 12.09 -20.77 -8.06
C ASN A 346 12.65 -19.34 -8.03
N GLY A 347 12.50 -18.65 -6.92
CA GLY A 347 13.03 -17.30 -6.69
C GLY A 347 13.07 -16.94 -5.22
N ILE A 348 13.98 -16.03 -4.86
CA ILE A 348 14.17 -15.55 -3.48
C ILE A 348 14.01 -14.03 -3.48
N LEU A 349 13.13 -13.52 -2.63
CA LEU A 349 12.92 -12.10 -2.42
C LEU A 349 13.24 -11.74 -0.96
N ALA A 350 14.16 -10.78 -0.78
CA ALA A 350 14.46 -10.18 0.52
C ALA A 350 13.83 -8.78 0.57
N PRO A 351 12.73 -8.56 1.32
CA PRO A 351 12.02 -7.29 1.38
C PRO A 351 12.73 -6.27 2.26
N GLY A 352 12.23 -5.03 2.24
CA GLY A 352 12.60 -3.96 3.14
C GLY A 352 12.49 -4.32 4.62
N GLY A 353 13.04 -3.49 5.48
CA GLY A 353 13.05 -3.65 6.93
C GLY A 353 14.05 -2.72 7.59
N PHE A 354 14.14 -2.79 8.91
CA PHE A 354 15.04 -1.99 9.73
C PHE A 354 15.64 -2.83 10.87
N GLY A 355 16.80 -2.41 11.35
CA GLY A 355 17.48 -2.98 12.52
C GLY A 355 18.17 -4.31 12.27
N GLU A 356 19.01 -4.72 13.22
CA GLU A 356 19.91 -5.87 13.11
C GLU A 356 19.19 -7.23 13.06
N ARG A 357 18.08 -7.39 13.79
CA ARG A 357 17.35 -8.66 13.89
C ARG A 357 17.04 -9.25 12.52
N GLY A 358 17.46 -10.50 12.26
CA GLY A 358 17.23 -11.23 11.02
C GLY A 358 18.05 -10.72 9.81
N SER A 359 19.02 -9.81 10.01
CA SER A 359 19.91 -9.33 8.94
C SER A 359 20.79 -10.45 8.40
N GLU A 360 21.37 -11.24 9.28
CA GLU A 360 22.25 -12.34 8.88
C GLU A 360 21.54 -13.40 8.05
N GLY A 361 20.27 -13.70 8.36
CA GLY A 361 19.48 -14.63 7.55
C GLY A 361 19.21 -14.11 6.15
N LYS A 362 19.01 -12.80 5.96
CA LYS A 362 18.90 -12.22 4.62
C LYS A 362 20.22 -12.23 3.85
N ILE A 363 21.35 -12.04 4.54
CA ILE A 363 22.70 -12.17 3.97
C ILE A 363 22.92 -13.61 3.49
N GLN A 364 22.55 -14.62 4.30
CA GLN A 364 22.63 -16.02 3.91
C GLN A 364 21.73 -16.38 2.73
N ALA A 365 20.51 -15.81 2.66
CA ALA A 365 19.62 -15.99 1.52
C ALA A 365 20.22 -15.40 0.22
N ALA A 366 20.83 -14.22 0.29
CA ALA A 366 21.55 -13.62 -0.84
C ALA A 366 22.75 -14.47 -1.28
N ARG A 367 23.52 -15.01 -0.33
CA ARG A 367 24.63 -15.93 -0.59
C ARG A 367 24.14 -17.21 -1.26
N PHE A 368 23.07 -17.82 -0.75
CA PHE A 368 22.48 -19.02 -1.35
C PHE A 368 22.05 -18.74 -2.79
N ALA A 369 21.30 -17.68 -3.03
CA ALA A 369 20.87 -17.28 -4.37
C ALA A 369 22.06 -17.14 -5.33
N ARG A 370 23.09 -16.39 -4.92
CA ARG A 370 24.31 -16.17 -5.71
C ARG A 370 25.03 -17.47 -6.06
N THR A 371 25.22 -18.35 -5.08
CA THR A 371 26.02 -19.56 -5.25
C THR A 371 25.27 -20.68 -5.98
N ARG A 372 23.94 -20.68 -5.93
CA ARG A 372 23.08 -21.69 -6.57
C ARG A 372 22.45 -21.22 -7.88
N GLY A 373 22.62 -19.96 -8.27
CA GLY A 373 22.03 -19.42 -9.47
C GLY A 373 20.51 -19.24 -9.41
N VAL A 374 19.94 -19.15 -8.19
CA VAL A 374 18.50 -18.92 -8.00
C VAL A 374 18.18 -17.42 -8.15
N PRO A 375 17.16 -17.02 -8.93
CA PRO A 375 16.76 -15.62 -9.04
C PRO A 375 16.61 -14.92 -7.69
N TYR A 376 17.26 -13.76 -7.53
CA TYR A 376 17.26 -12.99 -6.29
C TYR A 376 16.78 -11.56 -6.49
N PHE A 377 15.83 -11.12 -5.68
CA PHE A 377 15.36 -9.74 -5.64
C PHE A 377 15.50 -9.15 -4.23
N GLY A 378 16.42 -8.20 -4.06
CA GLY A 378 16.63 -7.46 -2.81
C GLY A 378 16.00 -6.07 -2.86
N ILE A 379 15.04 -5.77 -1.97
CA ILE A 379 14.36 -4.48 -1.91
C ILE A 379 14.82 -3.72 -0.66
N CYS A 380 15.28 -2.48 -0.81
CA CYS A 380 15.71 -1.58 0.26
C CYS A 380 16.72 -2.27 1.19
N PHE A 381 16.31 -2.67 2.38
CA PHE A 381 17.15 -3.44 3.30
C PHE A 381 17.66 -4.77 2.69
N GLY A 382 16.87 -5.41 1.83
CA GLY A 382 17.27 -6.61 1.11
C GLY A 382 18.43 -6.38 0.14
N MET A 383 18.46 -5.23 -0.55
CA MET A 383 19.63 -4.80 -1.34
C MET A 383 20.85 -4.57 -0.44
N GLN A 384 20.68 -3.89 0.68
CA GLN A 384 21.77 -3.61 1.62
C GLN A 384 22.41 -4.90 2.15
N MET A 385 21.60 -5.91 2.48
CA MET A 385 22.10 -7.23 2.91
C MET A 385 22.85 -7.96 1.79
N ALA A 386 22.39 -7.84 0.53
CA ALA A 386 23.12 -8.39 -0.62
C ALA A 386 24.47 -7.67 -0.87
N VAL A 387 24.55 -6.36 -0.59
CA VAL A 387 25.83 -5.61 -0.64
C VAL A 387 26.77 -6.05 0.46
N ILE A 388 26.29 -6.26 1.69
CA ILE A 388 27.10 -6.81 2.79
C ILE A 388 27.61 -8.21 2.44
N GLU A 389 26.75 -9.06 1.88
CA GLU A 389 27.16 -10.39 1.39
C GLU A 389 28.29 -10.30 0.37
N ALA A 390 28.13 -9.45 -0.64
CA ALA A 390 29.13 -9.27 -1.68
C ALA A 390 30.45 -8.69 -1.12
N ALA A 391 30.38 -7.80 -0.12
CA ALA A 391 31.56 -7.26 0.54
C ALA A 391 32.33 -8.35 1.30
N ARG A 392 31.63 -9.20 2.03
CA ARG A 392 32.24 -10.34 2.75
C ARG A 392 32.85 -11.36 1.77
N ASP A 393 32.17 -11.65 0.66
CA ASP A 393 32.70 -12.51 -0.41
C ASP A 393 33.95 -11.91 -1.08
N ALA A 394 34.03 -10.58 -1.17
CA ALA A 394 35.21 -9.85 -1.67
C ALA A 394 36.35 -9.74 -0.63
N GLY A 395 36.28 -10.44 0.50
CA GLY A 395 37.27 -10.44 1.55
C GLY A 395 37.33 -9.15 2.39
N ILE A 396 36.20 -8.41 2.50
CA ILE A 396 36.09 -7.30 3.44
C ILE A 396 35.59 -7.87 4.76
N GLU A 397 36.56 -8.26 5.61
CA GLU A 397 36.27 -8.80 6.95
C GLU A 397 35.57 -7.72 7.80
N GLY A 398 34.53 -8.09 8.53
CA GLY A 398 33.77 -7.15 9.35
C GLY A 398 32.80 -6.24 8.59
N ALA A 399 32.62 -6.42 7.26
CA ALA A 399 31.64 -5.66 6.48
C ALA A 399 30.25 -5.71 7.11
N SER A 400 29.71 -4.54 7.45
CA SER A 400 28.45 -4.39 8.19
C SER A 400 27.76 -3.06 7.88
N SER A 401 26.65 -2.80 8.58
CA SER A 401 25.92 -1.54 8.56
C SER A 401 26.10 -0.78 9.87
N THR A 402 26.26 0.54 9.83
CA THR A 402 26.22 1.38 11.03
C THR A 402 24.86 1.39 11.73
N GLU A 403 23.82 0.88 11.08
CA GLU A 403 22.51 0.63 11.69
C GLU A 403 22.58 -0.42 12.81
N PHE A 404 23.54 -1.34 12.73
CA PHE A 404 23.72 -2.44 13.70
C PHE A 404 24.67 -2.09 14.84
N GLY A 405 25.28 -0.92 14.78
CA GLY A 405 26.25 -0.43 15.74
C GLY A 405 27.57 -0.02 15.08
N PRO A 406 28.58 0.36 15.89
CA PRO A 406 29.89 0.73 15.37
C PRO A 406 30.55 -0.44 14.60
N THR A 407 31.12 -0.16 13.44
CA THR A 407 31.84 -1.13 12.61
C THR A 407 33.05 -0.47 11.97
N GLU A 408 34.13 -1.26 11.78
CA GLU A 408 35.35 -0.81 11.11
C GLU A 408 35.18 -0.72 9.59
N GLU A 409 34.28 -1.55 9.03
CA GLU A 409 34.00 -1.61 7.59
C GLU A 409 32.53 -1.29 7.31
N PRO A 410 32.12 0.02 7.39
CA PRO A 410 30.75 0.46 7.18
C PRO A 410 30.39 0.49 5.70
N VAL A 411 30.08 -0.67 5.12
CA VAL A 411 29.65 -0.76 3.71
C VAL A 411 28.22 -0.22 3.51
N ILE A 412 27.45 -0.17 4.59
CA ILE A 412 26.15 0.52 4.69
C ILE A 412 26.25 1.52 5.83
N GLY A 413 25.84 2.77 5.61
CA GLY A 413 25.89 3.80 6.63
C GLY A 413 24.94 4.95 6.38
N LEU A 414 24.85 5.86 7.36
CA LEU A 414 24.13 7.12 7.15
C LEU A 414 24.90 7.98 6.14
N MET A 415 24.18 8.58 5.19
CA MET A 415 24.78 9.46 4.17
C MET A 415 25.63 10.57 4.80
N THR A 416 25.25 11.08 5.96
CA THR A 416 25.98 12.10 6.71
C THR A 416 27.30 11.63 7.32
N GLU A 417 27.49 10.31 7.51
CA GLU A 417 28.69 9.75 8.17
C GLU A 417 29.88 9.64 7.21
N TRP A 418 29.64 9.38 5.93
CA TRP A 418 30.70 9.14 4.96
C TRP A 418 30.84 10.24 3.89
N MET A 419 29.87 11.13 3.70
CA MET A 419 30.04 12.35 2.88
C MET A 419 30.83 13.44 3.61
N LYS A 420 31.12 13.28 4.89
CA LYS A 420 31.84 14.25 5.74
C LYS A 420 33.36 14.30 5.55
N GLY A 421 33.87 14.01 4.35
CA GLY A 421 35.30 14.10 4.10
C GLY A 421 35.89 15.52 4.04
N GLU A 422 35.14 16.58 3.73
CA GLU A 422 35.70 17.93 3.59
C GLU A 422 34.81 19.12 4.05
N GLU A 423 33.51 19.01 4.32
CA GLU A 423 32.74 20.10 4.95
C GLU A 423 31.59 19.60 5.83
N LEU A 424 31.60 20.07 7.09
CA LEU A 424 30.67 19.68 8.15
C LEU A 424 29.55 20.72 8.29
N GLU A 425 28.31 20.37 7.98
CA GLU A 425 27.17 20.92 8.71
C GLU A 425 26.65 19.87 9.71
N LYS A 426 26.84 20.15 11.00
CA LYS A 426 26.25 19.40 12.10
C LYS A 426 24.72 19.52 12.02
N ARG A 427 24.03 18.51 11.51
CA ARG A 427 22.62 18.30 11.84
C ARG A 427 22.59 17.49 13.14
N GLU A 428 22.06 18.11 14.18
CA GLU A 428 22.03 17.56 15.54
C GLU A 428 21.29 16.23 15.59
N GLN A 429 21.85 15.27 16.33
CA GLN A 429 21.31 13.94 16.61
C GLN A 429 19.98 13.94 17.40
N ASN A 430 19.41 15.09 17.76
CA ASN A 430 18.27 15.23 18.67
C ASN A 430 16.99 15.82 18.03
N GLY A 431 16.86 15.84 16.70
CA GLY A 431 15.69 16.40 16.02
C GLY A 431 14.98 15.34 15.18
N ASN A 432 13.70 15.18 15.46
CA ASN A 432 12.66 14.57 14.62
C ASN A 432 13.12 13.41 13.73
N LEU A 433 13.04 12.18 14.22
CA LEU A 433 13.44 10.96 13.49
C LEU A 433 12.87 10.82 12.07
N GLY A 434 11.75 11.50 11.74
CA GLY A 434 11.19 11.58 10.38
C GLY A 434 11.97 12.46 9.39
N GLY A 435 12.77 13.43 9.86
CA GLY A 435 13.42 14.43 9.00
C GLY A 435 14.72 14.00 8.30
N THR A 436 15.20 12.76 8.51
CA THR A 436 16.45 12.24 7.94
C THR A 436 16.24 11.13 6.91
N MET A 437 15.00 10.72 6.64
CA MET A 437 14.68 9.69 5.65
C MET A 437 14.57 10.26 4.24
N ARG A 438 15.00 9.50 3.24
CA ARG A 438 14.55 9.70 1.86
C ARG A 438 13.14 9.14 1.76
N LEU A 439 12.19 10.03 1.53
CA LEU A 439 10.76 9.71 1.41
C LEU A 439 10.20 10.22 0.09
N GLY A 440 9.45 9.38 -0.61
CA GLY A 440 8.80 9.74 -1.87
C GLY A 440 9.63 9.40 -3.11
N ALA A 441 9.25 9.98 -4.23
CA ALA A 441 9.85 9.68 -5.53
C ALA A 441 11.18 10.41 -5.72
N TYR A 442 12.21 9.66 -6.11
CA TYR A 442 13.51 10.16 -6.52
C TYR A 442 13.92 9.58 -7.87
N ASP A 443 14.61 10.40 -8.65
CA ASP A 443 15.13 9.98 -9.94
C ASP A 443 16.40 9.14 -9.79
N ALA A 444 16.56 8.17 -10.70
CA ALA A 444 17.78 7.40 -10.87
C ALA A 444 18.19 7.31 -12.34
N VAL A 445 19.50 7.24 -12.57
CA VAL A 445 20.11 7.07 -13.90
C VAL A 445 20.66 5.65 -14.00
N LEU A 446 20.19 4.89 -14.99
CA LEU A 446 20.58 3.52 -15.24
C LEU A 446 21.76 3.44 -16.21
N ALA A 447 22.71 2.56 -15.92
CA ALA A 447 23.85 2.31 -16.78
C ALA A 447 23.39 1.65 -18.10
N LYS A 448 23.83 2.18 -19.23
CA LYS A 448 23.54 1.60 -20.54
C LYS A 448 24.06 0.14 -20.61
N GLY A 449 23.26 -0.76 -21.18
CA GLY A 449 23.58 -2.18 -21.26
C GLY A 449 23.62 -2.88 -19.91
N SER A 450 22.94 -2.34 -18.89
CA SER A 450 22.63 -3.05 -17.67
C SER A 450 21.30 -3.79 -17.82
N ARG A 451 21.15 -4.90 -17.11
CA ARG A 451 19.88 -5.64 -17.06
C ARG A 451 18.74 -4.74 -16.57
N ALA A 452 19.01 -3.90 -15.57
CA ALA A 452 18.03 -2.93 -15.10
C ALA A 452 17.55 -1.99 -16.22
N ALA A 453 18.46 -1.43 -17.04
CA ALA A 453 18.08 -0.57 -18.17
C ALA A 453 17.27 -1.31 -19.24
N GLU A 454 17.58 -2.58 -19.49
CA GLU A 454 16.84 -3.45 -20.43
C GLU A 454 15.43 -3.73 -19.91
N ILE A 455 15.27 -4.08 -18.62
CA ILE A 455 13.98 -4.34 -17.97
C ILE A 455 13.07 -3.11 -18.01
N TYR A 456 13.61 -1.92 -17.69
CA TYR A 456 12.83 -0.67 -17.73
C TYR A 456 12.61 -0.13 -19.14
N GLY A 457 13.40 -0.55 -20.13
CA GLY A 457 13.38 -0.02 -21.50
C GLY A 457 13.80 1.45 -21.59
N LYS A 458 14.45 2.00 -20.56
CA LYS A 458 14.88 3.41 -20.45
C LYS A 458 16.04 3.54 -19.47
N THR A 459 16.77 4.67 -19.58
CA THR A 459 17.94 4.95 -18.72
C THR A 459 17.68 5.97 -17.62
N ARG A 460 16.47 6.47 -17.50
CA ARG A 460 16.06 7.35 -16.38
C ARG A 460 14.74 6.87 -15.83
N ILE A 461 14.69 6.67 -14.52
CA ILE A 461 13.53 6.20 -13.78
C ILE A 461 13.27 7.11 -12.59
N SER A 462 12.07 7.03 -12.02
CA SER A 462 11.71 7.69 -10.78
C SER A 462 10.96 6.69 -9.91
N GLU A 463 11.47 6.43 -8.71
CA GLU A 463 10.96 5.39 -7.81
C GLU A 463 10.79 5.91 -6.39
N ARG A 464 9.91 5.27 -5.60
CA ARG A 464 9.60 5.68 -4.22
C ARG A 464 10.59 5.10 -3.24
N HIS A 465 11.07 5.94 -2.33
CA HIS A 465 12.02 5.60 -1.28
C HIS A 465 11.40 5.73 0.10
N ARG A 466 11.90 4.91 1.03
CA ARG A 466 11.63 4.98 2.47
C ARG A 466 12.78 4.37 3.25
N HIS A 467 13.88 5.11 3.39
CA HIS A 467 15.08 4.61 4.08
C HIS A 467 15.98 5.75 4.56
N ARG A 468 16.91 5.43 5.48
CA ARG A 468 17.92 6.34 6.04
C ARG A 468 19.34 5.95 5.68
N TYR A 469 19.59 4.65 5.58
CA TYR A 469 20.90 4.08 5.32
C TYR A 469 21.10 3.86 3.85
N GLU A 470 22.34 4.07 3.39
CA GLU A 470 22.75 4.01 1.99
C GLU A 470 23.99 3.15 1.85
N VAL A 471 24.22 2.64 0.65
CA VAL A 471 25.46 1.94 0.31
C VAL A 471 26.61 2.94 0.23
N ASN A 472 27.70 2.67 0.94
CA ASN A 472 28.88 3.50 0.95
C ASN A 472 29.71 3.31 -0.34
N THR A 473 29.74 4.32 -1.17
CA THR A 473 30.41 4.29 -2.48
C THR A 473 31.93 4.16 -2.43
N ARG A 474 32.58 4.32 -1.26
CA ARG A 474 34.01 4.04 -1.08
C ARG A 474 34.36 2.58 -1.39
N TYR A 475 33.42 1.67 -1.22
CA TYR A 475 33.61 0.24 -1.48
C TYR A 475 33.31 -0.15 -2.92
N ARG A 476 32.79 0.75 -3.76
CA ARG A 476 32.33 0.48 -5.11
C ARG A 476 33.32 -0.31 -5.95
N ASN A 477 34.55 0.15 -6.06
CA ASN A 477 35.56 -0.50 -6.91
C ASN A 477 35.85 -1.95 -6.47
N ARG A 478 35.85 -2.21 -5.15
CA ARG A 478 36.06 -3.57 -4.61
C ARG A 478 34.86 -4.46 -4.89
N LEU A 479 33.65 -3.94 -4.75
CA LEU A 479 32.41 -4.67 -5.01
C LEU A 479 32.22 -4.95 -6.51
N GLU A 480 32.53 -3.99 -7.39
CA GLU A 480 32.49 -4.20 -8.84
C GLU A 480 33.53 -5.23 -9.30
N ALA A 481 34.73 -5.22 -8.72
CA ALA A 481 35.75 -6.25 -8.98
C ALA A 481 35.30 -7.65 -8.52
N ALA A 482 34.43 -7.74 -7.52
CA ALA A 482 33.82 -8.99 -7.03
C ALA A 482 32.50 -9.35 -7.77
N GLY A 483 32.20 -8.69 -8.90
CA GLY A 483 31.07 -9.00 -9.77
C GLY A 483 29.73 -8.37 -9.35
N LEU A 484 29.70 -7.43 -8.40
CA LEU A 484 28.50 -6.68 -8.06
C LEU A 484 28.54 -5.31 -8.77
N ARG A 485 27.81 -5.18 -9.88
CA ARG A 485 27.75 -3.95 -10.68
C ARG A 485 26.78 -2.96 -10.09
N PHE A 486 27.18 -1.67 -10.02
CA PHE A 486 26.28 -0.56 -9.70
C PHE A 486 25.60 -0.07 -10.98
N SER A 487 24.40 -0.57 -11.24
CA SER A 487 23.66 -0.35 -12.49
C SER A 487 22.67 0.81 -12.44
N GLY A 488 22.38 1.35 -11.27
CA GLY A 488 21.57 2.56 -11.09
C GLY A 488 22.18 3.46 -10.03
N LEU A 489 22.24 4.77 -10.34
CA LEU A 489 22.76 5.80 -9.42
C LEU A 489 21.80 6.98 -9.39
N SER A 490 21.82 7.74 -8.29
CA SER A 490 21.20 9.07 -8.24
C SER A 490 21.74 9.98 -9.37
N PRO A 491 21.00 11.02 -9.80
CA PRO A 491 21.42 11.88 -10.92
C PRO A 491 22.79 12.55 -10.75
N ASP A 492 23.20 12.79 -9.50
CA ASP A 492 24.53 13.32 -9.13
C ASP A 492 25.63 12.24 -9.10
N GLY A 493 25.24 10.95 -9.24
CA GLY A 493 26.14 9.81 -9.22
C GLY A 493 26.65 9.39 -7.84
N LEU A 494 26.12 9.96 -6.76
CA LEU A 494 26.63 9.77 -5.40
C LEU A 494 25.98 8.57 -4.69
N LEU A 495 24.69 8.30 -4.96
CA LEU A 495 23.92 7.28 -4.24
C LEU A 495 23.62 6.08 -5.13
N PRO A 496 23.99 4.87 -4.71
CA PRO A 496 23.61 3.64 -5.39
C PRO A 496 22.11 3.34 -5.24
N GLU A 497 21.42 3.24 -6.36
CA GLU A 497 19.98 2.96 -6.43
C GLU A 497 19.71 1.51 -6.82
N ILE A 498 20.56 0.93 -7.69
CA ILE A 498 20.42 -0.45 -8.15
C ILE A 498 21.80 -1.11 -8.20
N VAL A 499 21.87 -2.33 -7.70
CA VAL A 499 22.99 -3.25 -7.90
C VAL A 499 22.54 -4.49 -8.63
N GLU A 500 23.40 -5.08 -9.47
CA GLU A 500 23.12 -6.32 -10.19
C GLU A 500 24.38 -7.19 -10.31
N ARG A 501 24.19 -8.51 -10.47
CA ARG A 501 25.26 -9.44 -10.88
C ARG A 501 25.04 -9.85 -12.33
N PRO A 502 25.83 -9.31 -13.28
CA PRO A 502 25.64 -9.56 -14.71
C PRO A 502 25.75 -11.05 -15.10
N ASP A 503 26.64 -11.78 -14.44
CA ASP A 503 26.92 -13.20 -14.72
C ASP A 503 25.93 -14.16 -14.02
N HIS A 504 24.97 -13.62 -13.24
CA HIS A 504 23.95 -14.41 -12.58
C HIS A 504 22.67 -14.48 -13.44
N PRO A 505 21.90 -15.58 -13.44
CA PRO A 505 20.64 -15.68 -14.18
C PRO A 505 19.70 -14.49 -13.94
N TRP A 506 19.46 -14.12 -12.68
CA TRP A 506 18.76 -12.91 -12.31
C TRP A 506 19.10 -12.52 -10.86
N PHE A 507 19.88 -11.45 -10.65
CA PHE A 507 20.24 -10.97 -9.33
C PHE A 507 20.22 -9.44 -9.34
N ILE A 508 19.20 -8.85 -8.74
CA ILE A 508 19.02 -7.40 -8.67
C ILE A 508 18.67 -7.00 -7.23
N GLY A 509 19.35 -5.96 -6.74
CA GLY A 509 19.01 -5.25 -5.52
C GLY A 509 18.66 -3.80 -5.84
N VAL A 510 17.61 -3.26 -5.21
CA VAL A 510 17.16 -1.87 -5.38
C VAL A 510 17.00 -1.19 -4.02
N GLN A 511 17.41 0.08 -3.94
CA GLN A 511 17.31 0.86 -2.69
C GLN A 511 15.89 1.39 -2.46
N PHE A 512 15.15 1.61 -3.52
CA PHE A 512 13.77 2.06 -3.53
C PHE A 512 12.77 0.90 -3.33
N HIS A 513 11.47 1.23 -3.29
CA HIS A 513 10.36 0.33 -3.07
C HIS A 513 9.48 0.21 -4.34
N PRO A 514 9.84 -0.65 -5.32
CA PRO A 514 9.10 -0.78 -6.57
C PRO A 514 7.69 -1.36 -6.39
N GLU A 515 7.46 -2.09 -5.28
CA GLU A 515 6.15 -2.62 -4.92
C GLU A 515 5.09 -1.54 -4.75
N LEU A 516 5.49 -0.33 -4.34
CA LEU A 516 4.58 0.80 -4.13
C LEU A 516 4.04 1.40 -5.45
N LYS A 517 4.67 1.09 -6.59
CA LYS A 517 4.26 1.57 -7.92
C LYS A 517 3.62 0.50 -8.80
N SER A 518 3.64 -0.76 -8.38
CA SER A 518 3.08 -1.86 -9.16
C SER A 518 1.55 -1.81 -9.19
N ARG A 519 0.96 -2.03 -10.37
CA ARG A 519 -0.50 -2.00 -10.61
C ARG A 519 -0.92 -3.21 -11.44
N PRO A 520 -2.16 -3.69 -11.32
CA PRO A 520 -2.59 -4.89 -12.05
C PRO A 520 -2.57 -4.70 -13.57
N PHE A 521 -2.86 -3.48 -14.07
CA PHE A 521 -2.84 -3.16 -15.50
C PHE A 521 -1.48 -2.71 -16.02
N GLU A 522 -0.57 -2.37 -15.12
CA GLU A 522 0.81 -1.93 -15.38
C GLU A 522 1.72 -2.56 -14.32
N PRO A 523 1.96 -3.89 -14.42
CA PRO A 523 2.88 -4.57 -13.51
C PRO A 523 4.25 -3.89 -13.54
N HIS A 524 4.82 -3.66 -12.36
CA HIS A 524 6.13 -3.04 -12.28
C HIS A 524 7.17 -3.91 -13.01
N PRO A 525 8.01 -3.36 -13.90
CA PRO A 525 8.87 -4.14 -14.80
C PRO A 525 9.84 -5.06 -14.05
N LEU A 526 10.34 -4.66 -12.89
CA LEU A 526 11.23 -5.52 -12.07
C LEU A 526 10.49 -6.76 -11.55
N PHE A 527 9.24 -6.64 -11.10
CA PHE A 527 8.45 -7.79 -10.65
C PHE A 527 8.07 -8.70 -11.81
N ALA A 528 7.66 -8.13 -12.95
CA ALA A 528 7.39 -8.91 -14.15
C ALA A 528 8.61 -9.71 -14.61
N SER A 529 9.79 -9.08 -14.64
CA SER A 529 11.05 -9.72 -15.01
C SER A 529 11.52 -10.77 -14.00
N PHE A 530 11.38 -10.48 -12.68
CA PHE A 530 11.73 -11.41 -11.61
C PHE A 530 10.90 -12.69 -11.67
N ILE A 531 9.59 -12.56 -11.83
CA ILE A 531 8.70 -13.73 -11.96
C ILE A 531 8.99 -14.47 -13.28
N GLY A 532 9.31 -13.77 -14.39
CA GLY A 532 9.77 -14.40 -15.62
C GLY A 532 11.02 -15.27 -15.42
N ALA A 533 12.01 -14.76 -14.67
CA ALA A 533 13.20 -15.53 -14.30
C ALA A 533 12.88 -16.73 -13.40
N ALA A 534 11.92 -16.58 -12.47
CA ALA A 534 11.45 -17.69 -11.64
C ALA A 534 10.74 -18.78 -12.48
N VAL A 535 10.02 -18.41 -13.53
CA VAL A 535 9.44 -19.37 -14.50
C VAL A 535 10.53 -20.11 -15.27
N GLU A 536 11.58 -19.42 -15.70
CA GLU A 536 12.73 -20.06 -16.34
C GLU A 536 13.43 -21.04 -15.39
N GLN A 537 13.64 -20.63 -14.14
CA GLN A 537 14.23 -21.48 -13.09
C GLN A 537 13.39 -22.73 -12.84
N SER A 538 12.05 -22.64 -12.80
CA SER A 538 11.16 -23.78 -12.58
C SER A 538 11.23 -24.84 -13.68
N ARG A 539 11.70 -24.49 -14.88
CA ARG A 539 11.90 -25.43 -16.00
C ARG A 539 13.25 -26.16 -15.96
N LEU A 540 14.16 -25.70 -15.10
CA LEU A 540 15.48 -26.28 -14.92
C LEU A 540 15.54 -27.27 -13.75
N VAL A 541 14.53 -27.26 -12.89
CA VAL A 541 14.33 -28.16 -11.76
C VAL A 541 13.28 -29.22 -12.13
#